data_c794f20ba43dd9d5c8b2b36aa733173b
#
_entry.id   c794f20ba43dd9d5c8b2b36aa733173b
#
_cell.length_a   1.000
_cell.length_b   1.000
_cell.length_c   1.000
_cell.angle_alpha   90.00
_cell.angle_beta   90.00
_cell.angle_gamma   90.00
#
_symmetry.space_group_name_H-M   'P 1'
#
loop_
_entity.id
_entity.type
_entity.pdbx_description
1 polymer ?
#
loop_
_entity_poly.entity_id
_entity_poly.type
_entity_poly.pdbx_seq_one_letter_code
_entity_poly.pdbx_strand_id
1 'polypeptide(L)'
;MTNSIRLFVGCASLILVLALYGGAAAGPLDPGYPKAFSCSACHGFAGASGADTVPVLAGMQSWYLKKAIQDYASGKRPSPEMESYSKMVLELGVDDVAGYFARQKRQPSPVRLDSAAVERGRAASTQCVVCHGAQGKGDPAKGIPDLTGQPPGYLKNQMLLFKADRRSPGDETLKALKALMRTIPDEAFGDLAAYYSSLR
;
A
#
# COMPACT_ATOMS: atom_id res chain seq x y z
N MET A 1 28.14 -26.89 60.90
CA MET A 1 28.83 -26.78 59.59
C MET A 1 27.85 -27.28 58.53
N THR A 2 26.97 -26.41 58.06
CA THR A 2 25.96 -26.78 57.07
C THR A 2 25.66 -25.59 56.15
N ASN A 3 26.07 -25.74 54.90
CA ASN A 3 25.39 -25.36 53.69
C ASN A 3 24.70 -24.00 53.53
N SER A 4 25.33 -23.20 52.72
CA SER A 4 24.65 -22.13 51.99
C SER A 4 25.09 -22.15 50.53
N ILE A 5 24.43 -22.99 49.72
CA ILE A 5 24.48 -22.94 48.26
C ILE A 5 23.05 -23.17 47.79
N ARG A 6 22.27 -22.13 47.68
CA ARG A 6 21.06 -22.04 46.81
C ARG A 6 20.74 -20.55 46.72
N LEU A 7 20.95 -19.96 45.56
CA LEU A 7 20.16 -18.89 44.95
C LEU A 7 20.96 -18.16 43.86
N PHE A 8 21.14 -18.76 42.73
CA PHE A 8 21.51 -18.02 41.51
C PHE A 8 21.12 -18.81 40.27
N VAL A 9 19.83 -19.24 40.17
CA VAL A 9 19.29 -19.81 38.92
C VAL A 9 17.88 -19.26 38.72
N GLY A 10 17.73 -17.99 38.59
CA GLY A 10 16.38 -17.41 38.43
C GLY A 10 16.25 -16.22 37.50
N CYS A 11 17.36 -15.65 37.02
CA CYS A 11 17.27 -14.38 36.27
C CYS A 11 17.61 -14.47 34.77
N ALA A 12 18.12 -15.62 34.28
CA ALA A 12 18.55 -15.74 32.89
C ALA A 12 17.45 -16.16 31.93
N SER A 13 16.31 -16.68 32.41
CA SER A 13 15.24 -17.23 31.55
C SER A 13 14.16 -16.23 31.13
N LEU A 14 14.16 -15.00 31.67
CA LEU A 14 13.12 -14.02 31.37
C LEU A 14 13.45 -13.11 30.18
N ILE A 15 14.69 -13.11 29.71
CA ILE A 15 15.13 -12.20 28.63
C ILE A 15 14.93 -12.83 27.24
N LEU A 16 14.75 -14.13 27.13
CA LEU A 16 14.68 -14.84 25.84
C LEU A 16 13.25 -14.92 25.25
N VAL A 17 12.21 -14.54 25.98
CA VAL A 17 10.81 -14.64 25.52
C VAL A 17 10.31 -13.39 24.79
N LEU A 18 10.99 -12.26 24.89
CA LEU A 18 10.58 -10.99 24.23
C LEU A 18 11.03 -10.87 22.77
N ALA A 19 11.85 -11.77 22.25
CA ALA A 19 12.37 -11.70 20.88
C ALA A 19 11.51 -12.40 19.82
N LEU A 20 10.38 -13.02 20.19
CA LEU A 20 9.51 -13.76 19.25
C LEU A 20 8.19 -13.06 18.91
N TYR A 21 7.96 -11.84 19.41
CA TYR A 21 6.80 -11.08 18.98
C TYR A 21 7.15 -10.26 17.75
N GLY A 22 6.56 -10.69 16.65
CA GLY A 22 6.70 -10.17 15.30
C GLY A 22 6.77 -8.65 15.23
N GLY A 23 7.51 -8.15 14.24
CA GLY A 23 7.90 -6.78 14.04
C GLY A 23 6.89 -5.75 14.53
N ALA A 24 7.26 -5.00 15.55
CA ALA A 24 6.46 -3.91 16.05
C ALA A 24 6.20 -2.92 14.90
N ALA A 25 4.93 -2.54 14.71
CA ALA A 25 4.60 -1.47 13.78
C ALA A 25 5.43 -0.22 14.12
N ALA A 26 5.88 0.51 13.10
CA ALA A 26 6.68 1.71 13.29
C ALA A 26 5.91 2.72 14.17
N GLY A 27 6.50 3.11 15.29
CA GLY A 27 5.91 3.99 16.29
C GLY A 27 6.53 5.38 16.29
N PRO A 28 6.27 6.20 17.34
CA PRO A 28 6.76 7.57 17.42
C PRO A 28 8.29 7.73 17.41
N LEU A 29 9.03 6.67 17.71
CA LEU A 29 10.50 6.66 17.66
C LEU A 29 11.05 6.32 16.27
N ASP A 30 10.20 5.97 15.30
CA ASP A 30 10.62 5.75 13.93
C ASP A 30 11.01 7.08 13.29
N PRO A 31 12.17 7.20 12.62
CA PRO A 31 12.63 8.45 12.01
C PRO A 31 11.68 8.99 10.94
N GLY A 32 10.87 8.15 10.33
CA GLY A 32 9.84 8.55 9.37
C GLY A 32 8.56 9.09 10.01
N TYR A 33 8.31 8.82 11.30
CA TYR A 33 7.05 9.22 11.95
C TYR A 33 6.79 10.72 11.88
N PRO A 34 7.70 11.62 12.31
CA PRO A 34 7.43 13.05 12.27
C PRO A 34 7.26 13.58 10.84
N LYS A 35 7.96 12.99 9.87
CA LYS A 35 7.88 13.36 8.45
C LYS A 35 6.58 12.88 7.79
N ALA A 36 6.03 11.74 8.26
CA ALA A 36 4.80 11.12 7.76
C ALA A 36 3.54 11.62 8.47
N PHE A 37 3.67 12.38 9.57
CA PHE A 37 2.55 12.73 10.43
C PHE A 37 1.43 13.49 9.69
N SER A 38 1.79 14.46 8.86
CA SER A 38 0.82 15.25 8.07
C SER A 38 0.01 14.41 7.09
N CYS A 39 0.54 13.28 6.62
CA CYS A 39 -0.17 12.38 5.71
C CYS A 39 -1.40 11.75 6.37
N SER A 40 -1.38 11.63 7.70
CA SER A 40 -2.49 11.04 8.47
C SER A 40 -3.79 11.81 8.37
N ALA A 41 -3.75 13.10 8.03
CA ALA A 41 -4.95 13.93 7.85
C ALA A 41 -5.89 13.38 6.77
N CYS A 42 -5.34 12.81 5.69
CA CYS A 42 -6.10 12.23 4.59
C CYS A 42 -6.03 10.70 4.57
N HIS A 43 -4.83 10.14 4.81
CA HIS A 43 -4.58 8.69 4.72
C HIS A 43 -4.90 7.93 6.01
N GLY A 44 -5.42 8.61 7.04
CA GLY A 44 -5.74 8.02 8.33
C GLY A 44 -4.50 7.74 9.18
N PHE A 45 -4.74 7.43 10.46
CA PHE A 45 -3.65 7.13 11.40
C PHE A 45 -2.79 5.98 10.88
N ALA A 46 -1.47 6.16 10.92
CA ALA A 46 -0.49 5.20 10.42
C ALA A 46 -0.72 4.75 8.95
N GLY A 47 -1.46 5.53 8.16
CA GLY A 47 -1.76 5.22 6.76
C GLY A 47 -2.93 4.24 6.55
N ALA A 48 -3.77 4.02 7.57
CA ALA A 48 -4.97 3.18 7.50
C ALA A 48 -6.18 4.00 7.05
N SER A 49 -6.25 4.31 5.76
CA SER A 49 -7.33 5.14 5.19
C SER A 49 -8.71 4.51 5.35
N GLY A 50 -9.67 5.34 5.79
CA GLY A 50 -11.10 5.00 5.82
C GLY A 50 -11.91 5.54 4.62
N ALA A 51 -11.29 6.33 3.76
CA ALA A 51 -11.96 6.99 2.63
C ALA A 51 -11.94 6.14 1.36
N ASP A 52 -12.98 6.25 0.53
CA ASP A 52 -13.12 5.44 -0.69
C ASP A 52 -12.08 5.79 -1.76
N THR A 53 -11.67 7.06 -1.86
CA THR A 53 -10.78 7.53 -2.94
C THR A 53 -9.34 7.81 -2.48
N VAL A 54 -9.07 7.72 -1.17
CA VAL A 54 -7.73 7.98 -0.60
C VAL A 54 -7.07 6.64 -0.26
N PRO A 55 -5.89 6.31 -0.82
CA PRO A 55 -5.30 4.99 -0.66
C PRO A 55 -4.83 4.69 0.76
N VAL A 56 -4.85 3.42 1.11
CA VAL A 56 -4.15 2.87 2.27
C VAL A 56 -2.65 2.88 1.97
N LEU A 57 -1.85 3.47 2.87
CA LEU A 57 -0.38 3.49 2.79
C LEU A 57 0.25 2.40 3.68
N ALA A 58 -0.42 2.03 4.77
CA ALA A 58 0.04 1.03 5.72
C ALA A 58 0.39 -0.29 5.03
N GLY A 59 1.60 -0.80 5.28
CA GLY A 59 2.07 -2.07 4.74
C GLY A 59 2.24 -2.12 3.22
N MET A 60 2.22 -0.96 2.54
CA MET A 60 2.57 -0.88 1.12
C MET A 60 4.08 -1.03 0.94
N GLN A 61 4.47 -1.59 -0.19
CA GLN A 61 5.88 -1.75 -0.54
C GLN A 61 6.58 -0.38 -0.62
N SER A 62 7.71 -0.22 0.09
CA SER A 62 8.41 1.08 0.16
C SER A 62 8.85 1.60 -1.22
N TRP A 63 9.32 0.70 -2.11
CA TRP A 63 9.68 1.08 -3.47
C TRP A 63 8.52 1.70 -4.25
N TYR A 64 7.30 1.13 -4.06
CA TYR A 64 6.10 1.64 -4.73
C TYR A 64 5.66 2.99 -4.16
N LEU A 65 5.73 3.16 -2.83
CA LEU A 65 5.45 4.45 -2.19
C LEU A 65 6.40 5.53 -2.68
N LYS A 66 7.70 5.25 -2.74
CA LYS A 66 8.72 6.17 -3.29
C LYS A 66 8.40 6.55 -4.73
N LYS A 67 8.18 5.55 -5.59
CA LYS A 67 7.82 5.79 -6.99
C LYS A 67 6.54 6.64 -7.10
N ALA A 68 5.51 6.32 -6.31
CA ALA A 68 4.24 7.06 -6.35
C ALA A 68 4.43 8.53 -5.96
N ILE A 69 5.20 8.82 -4.91
CA ILE A 69 5.54 10.19 -4.47
C ILE A 69 6.30 10.93 -5.59
N GLN A 70 7.30 10.30 -6.20
CA GLN A 70 8.04 10.88 -7.32
C GLN A 70 7.15 11.18 -8.54
N ASP A 71 6.25 10.25 -8.86
CA ASP A 71 5.31 10.40 -9.98
C ASP A 71 4.31 11.54 -9.72
N TYR A 72 3.83 11.73 -8.50
CA TYR A 72 3.00 12.87 -8.13
C TYR A 72 3.76 14.19 -8.20
N ALA A 73 4.95 14.25 -7.61
CA ALA A 73 5.77 15.46 -7.59
C ALA A 73 6.16 15.94 -8.99
N SER A 74 6.36 15.01 -9.93
CA SER A 74 6.73 15.30 -11.33
C SER A 74 5.52 15.45 -12.27
N GLY A 75 4.29 15.35 -11.78
CA GLY A 75 3.08 15.40 -12.60
C GLY A 75 2.81 14.16 -13.47
N LYS A 76 3.67 13.13 -13.43
CA LYS A 76 3.44 11.86 -14.14
C LYS A 76 2.21 11.11 -13.63
N ARG A 77 1.78 11.42 -12.41
CA ARG A 77 0.56 10.92 -11.80
C ARG A 77 -0.26 12.11 -11.33
N PRO A 78 -1.40 12.43 -11.98
CA PRO A 78 -2.15 13.63 -11.64
C PRO A 78 -2.89 13.49 -10.31
N SER A 79 -2.69 14.44 -9.43
CA SER A 79 -3.47 14.72 -8.21
C SER A 79 -3.04 16.09 -7.68
N PRO A 80 -3.89 17.11 -7.77
CA PRO A 80 -3.54 18.45 -7.28
C PRO A 80 -3.11 18.44 -5.81
N GLU A 81 -3.78 17.64 -4.97
CA GLU A 81 -3.48 17.52 -3.55
C GLU A 81 -2.11 16.87 -3.34
N MET A 82 -1.89 15.70 -3.96
CA MET A 82 -0.67 14.93 -3.76
C MET A 82 0.57 15.56 -4.40
N GLU A 83 0.42 16.38 -5.42
CA GLU A 83 1.57 17.05 -6.05
C GLU A 83 2.33 17.92 -5.04
N SER A 84 1.62 18.77 -4.30
CA SER A 84 2.23 19.66 -3.31
C SER A 84 2.84 18.88 -2.14
N TYR A 85 2.12 17.93 -1.57
CA TYR A 85 2.64 17.08 -0.49
C TYR A 85 3.83 16.25 -0.93
N SER A 86 3.83 15.74 -2.16
CA SER A 86 4.91 14.92 -2.68
C SER A 86 6.19 15.71 -2.89
N LYS A 87 6.12 16.95 -3.37
CA LYS A 87 7.28 17.86 -3.45
C LYS A 87 7.89 18.09 -2.06
N MET A 88 7.06 18.38 -1.06
CA MET A 88 7.50 18.53 0.33
C MET A 88 8.18 17.25 0.86
N VAL A 89 7.61 16.06 0.60
CA VAL A 89 8.19 14.78 1.07
C VAL A 89 9.54 14.50 0.43
N LEU A 90 9.74 14.86 -0.85
CA LEU A 90 11.06 14.72 -1.50
C LEU A 90 12.13 15.55 -0.79
N GLU A 91 11.80 16.73 -0.29
CA GLU A 91 12.73 17.60 0.48
C GLU A 91 12.97 17.06 1.90
N LEU A 92 11.92 16.50 2.56
CA LEU A 92 12.02 15.99 3.92
C LEU A 92 12.71 14.61 4.03
N GLY A 93 12.76 13.85 2.94
CA GLY A 93 13.34 12.51 2.91
C GLY A 93 12.30 11.43 2.61
N VAL A 94 12.13 11.13 1.34
CA VAL A 94 11.15 10.15 0.83
C VAL A 94 11.38 8.72 1.35
N ASP A 95 12.64 8.35 1.60
CA ASP A 95 13.00 7.02 2.11
C ASP A 95 12.44 6.77 3.51
N ASP A 96 12.53 7.76 4.39
CA ASP A 96 12.02 7.67 5.76
C ASP A 96 10.49 7.55 5.76
N VAL A 97 9.81 8.39 4.98
CA VAL A 97 8.34 8.37 4.87
C VAL A 97 7.84 7.06 4.28
N ALA A 98 8.43 6.61 3.17
CA ALA A 98 8.06 5.35 2.54
C ALA A 98 8.38 4.14 3.44
N GLY A 99 9.53 4.16 4.12
CA GLY A 99 9.92 3.15 5.09
C GLY A 99 8.97 3.09 6.29
N TYR A 100 8.57 4.23 6.83
CA TYR A 100 7.60 4.29 7.93
C TYR A 100 6.28 3.59 7.57
N PHE A 101 5.66 3.96 6.44
CA PHE A 101 4.40 3.34 6.03
C PHE A 101 4.55 1.85 5.66
N ALA A 102 5.67 1.46 5.06
CA ALA A 102 5.93 0.06 4.72
C ALA A 102 6.03 -0.84 5.95
N ARG A 103 6.49 -0.31 7.07
CA ARG A 103 6.56 -1.04 8.36
C ARG A 103 5.24 -1.04 9.14
N GLN A 104 4.23 -0.28 8.73
CA GLN A 104 2.92 -0.33 9.37
C GLN A 104 2.20 -1.64 9.06
N LYS A 105 1.40 -2.10 10.02
CA LYS A 105 0.54 -3.27 9.78
C LYS A 105 -0.49 -2.94 8.70
N ARG A 106 -0.53 -3.76 7.64
CA ARG A 106 -1.53 -3.62 6.58
C ARG A 106 -2.93 -3.70 7.16
N GLN A 107 -3.72 -2.67 6.90
CA GLN A 107 -5.13 -2.60 7.22
C GLN A 107 -5.89 -2.45 5.89
N PRO A 108 -6.74 -3.40 5.51
CA PRO A 108 -7.55 -3.24 4.31
C PRO A 108 -8.57 -2.12 4.51
N SER A 109 -8.98 -1.49 3.41
CA SER A 109 -10.01 -0.44 3.45
C SER A 109 -11.29 -0.97 4.13
N PRO A 110 -11.89 -0.19 5.04
CA PRO A 110 -13.16 -0.54 5.67
C PRO A 110 -14.38 -0.22 4.79
N VAL A 111 -14.18 0.28 3.59
CA VAL A 111 -15.25 0.61 2.65
C VAL A 111 -16.08 -0.63 2.36
N ARG A 112 -17.40 -0.49 2.50
CA ARG A 112 -18.34 -1.58 2.25
C ARG A 112 -18.38 -1.92 0.76
N LEU A 113 -18.26 -3.21 0.46
CA LEU A 113 -18.26 -3.72 -0.91
C LEU A 113 -19.60 -4.39 -1.22
N ASP A 114 -20.07 -4.23 -2.47
CA ASP A 114 -21.14 -5.04 -3.03
C ASP A 114 -20.58 -6.41 -3.39
N SER A 115 -21.14 -7.47 -2.80
CA SER A 115 -20.71 -8.85 -3.04
C SER A 115 -20.91 -9.28 -4.50
N ALA A 116 -21.97 -8.83 -5.16
CA ALA A 116 -22.19 -9.13 -6.58
C ALA A 116 -21.15 -8.46 -7.47
N ALA A 117 -20.73 -7.23 -7.15
CA ALA A 117 -19.63 -6.54 -7.83
C ALA A 117 -18.29 -7.28 -7.63
N VAL A 118 -18.02 -7.77 -6.40
CA VAL A 118 -16.82 -8.58 -6.13
C VAL A 118 -16.77 -9.82 -7.00
N GLU A 119 -17.88 -10.56 -7.14
CA GLU A 119 -17.95 -11.76 -7.97
C GLU A 119 -17.79 -11.46 -9.47
N ARG A 120 -18.42 -10.39 -9.98
CA ARG A 120 -18.20 -9.95 -11.37
C ARG A 120 -16.76 -9.53 -11.60
N GLY A 121 -16.16 -8.81 -10.64
CA GLY A 121 -14.77 -8.38 -10.69
C GLY A 121 -13.79 -9.56 -10.67
N ARG A 122 -14.08 -10.61 -9.87
CA ARG A 122 -13.30 -11.84 -9.88
C ARG A 122 -13.31 -12.50 -11.26
N ALA A 123 -14.48 -12.61 -11.89
CA ALA A 123 -14.59 -13.17 -13.23
C ALA A 123 -13.84 -12.33 -14.29
N ALA A 124 -13.89 -10.98 -14.17
CA ALA A 124 -13.23 -10.06 -15.09
C ALA A 124 -11.70 -9.98 -14.88
N SER A 125 -11.16 -10.44 -13.74
CA SER A 125 -9.75 -10.22 -13.35
C SER A 125 -8.76 -11.17 -14.02
N THR A 126 -9.18 -12.12 -14.83
CA THR A 126 -8.34 -13.20 -15.40
C THR A 126 -7.08 -12.69 -16.11
N GLN A 127 -7.17 -11.59 -16.84
CA GLN A 127 -6.01 -10.99 -17.52
C GLN A 127 -5.07 -10.25 -16.55
N CYS A 128 -5.60 -9.74 -15.44
CA CYS A 128 -4.83 -9.02 -14.43
C CYS A 128 -3.96 -9.97 -13.58
N VAL A 129 -4.43 -11.21 -13.39
CA VAL A 129 -3.75 -12.26 -12.61
C VAL A 129 -2.36 -12.58 -13.19
N VAL A 130 -2.17 -12.45 -14.52
CA VAL A 130 -0.88 -12.70 -15.17
C VAL A 130 0.25 -11.87 -14.56
N CYS A 131 -0.03 -10.62 -14.19
CA CYS A 131 0.95 -9.73 -13.57
C CYS A 131 0.80 -9.66 -12.05
N HIS A 132 -0.43 -9.47 -11.56
CA HIS A 132 -0.67 -9.25 -10.14
C HIS A 132 -0.78 -10.53 -9.30
N GLY A 133 -0.77 -11.72 -9.94
CA GLY A 133 -0.97 -13.01 -9.28
C GLY A 133 -2.42 -13.25 -8.84
N ALA A 134 -2.78 -14.49 -8.55
CA ALA A 134 -4.14 -14.88 -8.14
C ALA A 134 -4.60 -14.19 -6.84
N GLN A 135 -3.67 -13.79 -5.98
CA GLN A 135 -3.93 -13.10 -4.73
C GLN A 135 -3.82 -11.58 -4.83
N GLY A 136 -3.52 -11.01 -5.99
CA GLY A 136 -3.39 -9.57 -6.18
C GLY A 136 -2.15 -8.91 -5.53
N LYS A 137 -1.18 -9.71 -5.05
CA LYS A 137 0.01 -9.24 -4.31
C LYS A 137 1.08 -8.59 -5.19
N GLY A 138 0.98 -8.79 -6.52
CA GLY A 138 1.98 -8.28 -7.45
C GLY A 138 3.32 -9.03 -7.39
N ASP A 139 4.33 -8.42 -8.00
CA ASP A 139 5.70 -8.92 -8.03
C ASP A 139 6.68 -7.75 -7.90
N PRO A 140 7.27 -7.51 -6.72
CA PRO A 140 8.20 -6.40 -6.50
C PRO A 140 9.43 -6.43 -7.41
N ALA A 141 9.91 -7.63 -7.77
CA ALA A 141 11.08 -7.78 -8.64
C ALA A 141 10.80 -7.28 -10.07
N LYS A 142 9.52 -7.30 -10.48
CA LYS A 142 9.06 -6.78 -11.77
C LYS A 142 8.42 -5.39 -11.68
N GLY A 143 8.46 -4.74 -10.52
CA GLY A 143 7.82 -3.44 -10.33
C GLY A 143 6.29 -3.50 -10.36
N ILE A 144 5.68 -4.64 -10.04
CA ILE A 144 4.23 -4.84 -10.03
C ILE A 144 3.71 -4.72 -8.59
N PRO A 145 2.87 -3.72 -8.29
CA PRO A 145 2.45 -3.44 -6.91
C PRO A 145 1.37 -4.39 -6.41
N ASP A 146 1.29 -4.50 -5.06
CA ASP A 146 0.18 -5.10 -4.33
C ASP A 146 -1.09 -4.23 -4.47
N LEU A 147 -2.19 -4.82 -4.93
CA LEU A 147 -3.49 -4.16 -5.12
C LEU A 147 -4.46 -4.44 -3.95
N THR A 148 -4.13 -5.40 -3.08
CA THR A 148 -5.09 -5.95 -2.11
C THR A 148 -5.53 -4.93 -1.06
N GLY A 149 -6.81 -4.96 -0.71
CA GLY A 149 -7.37 -4.15 0.37
C GLY A 149 -7.31 -2.64 0.17
N GLN A 150 -6.97 -2.16 -1.02
CA GLN A 150 -7.06 -0.74 -1.36
C GLN A 150 -8.52 -0.31 -1.52
N PRO A 151 -8.87 0.97 -1.24
CA PRO A 151 -10.21 1.48 -1.43
C PRO A 151 -10.69 1.31 -2.89
N PRO A 152 -11.94 0.88 -3.12
CA PRO A 152 -12.41 0.58 -4.47
C PRO A 152 -12.48 1.83 -5.36
N GLY A 153 -12.88 2.98 -4.84
CA GLY A 153 -12.89 4.23 -5.61
C GLY A 153 -11.48 4.65 -6.03
N TYR A 154 -10.49 4.49 -5.14
CA TYR A 154 -9.09 4.72 -5.50
C TYR A 154 -8.61 3.80 -6.61
N LEU A 155 -8.85 2.49 -6.52
CA LEU A 155 -8.44 1.52 -7.54
C LEU A 155 -9.09 1.84 -8.89
N LYS A 156 -10.41 2.09 -8.89
CA LYS A 156 -11.16 2.48 -10.09
C LYS A 156 -10.54 3.71 -10.75
N ASN A 157 -10.30 4.77 -9.98
CA ASN A 157 -9.71 6.01 -10.50
C ASN A 157 -8.33 5.77 -11.12
N GLN A 158 -7.49 4.93 -10.50
CA GLN A 158 -6.17 4.64 -11.03
C GLN A 158 -6.22 3.85 -12.35
N MET A 159 -7.13 2.91 -12.48
CA MET A 159 -7.34 2.18 -13.73
C MET A 159 -7.83 3.09 -14.85
N LEU A 160 -8.77 3.99 -14.58
CA LEU A 160 -9.25 5.00 -15.54
C LEU A 160 -8.14 5.96 -15.98
N LEU A 161 -7.26 6.38 -15.07
CA LEU A 161 -6.10 7.20 -15.39
C LEU A 161 -5.10 6.48 -16.32
N PHE A 162 -4.88 5.18 -16.13
CA PHE A 162 -4.08 4.38 -17.05
C PHE A 162 -4.75 4.21 -18.42
N LYS A 163 -6.06 3.93 -18.45
CA LYS A 163 -6.83 3.83 -19.70
C LYS A 163 -6.73 5.10 -20.53
N ALA A 164 -6.85 6.26 -19.89
CA ALA A 164 -6.80 7.58 -20.51
C ALA A 164 -5.39 8.07 -20.83
N ASP A 165 -4.35 7.27 -20.58
CA ASP A 165 -2.93 7.65 -20.67
C ASP A 165 -2.55 8.92 -19.87
N ARG A 166 -3.29 9.20 -18.80
CA ARG A 166 -3.05 10.33 -17.91
C ARG A 166 -2.11 9.99 -16.75
N ARG A 167 -1.91 8.70 -16.48
CA ARG A 167 -0.94 8.21 -15.49
C ARG A 167 0.29 7.69 -16.19
N SER A 168 1.47 8.23 -15.84
CA SER A 168 2.76 7.91 -16.48
C SER A 168 2.69 8.01 -18.02
N PRO A 169 2.29 9.17 -18.58
CA PRO A 169 2.19 9.33 -20.02
C PRO A 169 3.55 9.08 -20.69
N GLY A 170 3.55 8.40 -21.84
CA GLY A 170 4.77 8.09 -22.60
C GLY A 170 5.69 7.03 -21.95
N ASP A 171 5.31 6.41 -20.85
CA ASP A 171 6.09 5.33 -20.24
C ASP A 171 5.91 4.01 -21.00
N GLU A 172 6.92 3.64 -21.78
CA GLU A 172 6.91 2.42 -22.61
C GLU A 172 6.85 1.13 -21.78
N THR A 173 7.34 1.15 -20.53
CA THR A 173 7.27 -0.03 -19.63
C THR A 173 5.82 -0.37 -19.28
N LEU A 174 4.92 0.62 -19.34
CA LEU A 174 3.49 0.46 -19.06
C LEU A 174 2.62 0.33 -20.33
N LYS A 175 3.23 0.25 -21.50
CA LYS A 175 2.51 0.17 -22.78
C LYS A 175 1.52 -0.99 -22.85
N ALA A 176 1.95 -2.18 -22.43
CA ALA A 176 1.10 -3.37 -22.39
C ALA A 176 -0.07 -3.21 -21.39
N LEU A 177 0.18 -2.67 -20.21
CA LEU A 177 -0.85 -2.36 -19.23
C LEU A 177 -1.89 -1.38 -19.79
N LYS A 178 -1.44 -0.28 -20.39
CA LYS A 178 -2.33 0.74 -20.96
C LYS A 178 -3.14 0.19 -22.14
N ALA A 179 -2.54 -0.64 -22.98
CA ALA A 179 -3.24 -1.33 -24.05
C ALA A 179 -4.37 -2.23 -23.50
N LEU A 180 -4.06 -3.02 -22.46
CA LEU A 180 -5.06 -3.84 -21.78
C LEU A 180 -6.17 -2.97 -21.17
N MET A 181 -5.84 -1.87 -20.47
CA MET A 181 -6.87 -1.00 -19.87
C MET A 181 -7.84 -0.42 -20.91
N ARG A 182 -7.38 -0.17 -22.14
CA ARG A 182 -8.26 0.34 -23.23
C ARG A 182 -9.28 -0.68 -23.72
N THR A 183 -9.03 -1.98 -23.55
CA THR A 183 -9.98 -3.04 -23.94
C THR A 183 -11.08 -3.28 -22.90
N ILE A 184 -10.90 -2.77 -21.68
CA ILE A 184 -11.84 -2.98 -20.58
C ILE A 184 -12.93 -1.90 -20.63
N PRO A 185 -14.24 -2.26 -20.61
CA PRO A 185 -15.33 -1.30 -20.50
C PRO A 185 -15.28 -0.52 -19.18
N ASP A 186 -15.68 0.75 -19.18
CA ASP A 186 -15.56 1.63 -18.01
C ASP A 186 -16.35 1.12 -16.80
N GLU A 187 -17.51 0.52 -17.04
CA GLU A 187 -18.36 -0.10 -16.02
C GLU A 187 -17.67 -1.26 -15.29
N ALA A 188 -16.82 -2.02 -15.97
CA ALA A 188 -16.11 -3.15 -15.37
C ALA A 188 -15.03 -2.72 -14.36
N PHE A 189 -14.53 -1.47 -14.43
CA PHE A 189 -13.54 -1.00 -13.47
C PHE A 189 -14.07 -0.91 -12.04
N GLY A 190 -15.36 -0.68 -11.86
CA GLY A 190 -15.99 -0.73 -10.53
C GLY A 190 -15.95 -2.13 -9.93
N ASP A 191 -16.29 -3.13 -10.71
CA ASP A 191 -16.29 -4.53 -10.31
C ASP A 191 -14.86 -5.05 -10.03
N LEU A 192 -13.91 -4.76 -10.92
CA LEU A 192 -12.49 -5.07 -10.71
C LEU A 192 -11.93 -4.43 -9.43
N ALA A 193 -12.28 -3.17 -9.19
CA ALA A 193 -11.87 -2.45 -7.99
C ALA A 193 -12.46 -3.08 -6.73
N ALA A 194 -13.73 -3.47 -6.74
CA ALA A 194 -14.38 -4.18 -5.63
C ALA A 194 -13.69 -5.52 -5.35
N TYR A 195 -13.34 -6.28 -6.37
CA TYR A 195 -12.64 -7.56 -6.23
C TYR A 195 -11.27 -7.37 -5.56
N TYR A 196 -10.38 -6.50 -6.09
CA TYR A 196 -9.06 -6.29 -5.49
C TYR A 196 -9.12 -5.66 -4.09
N SER A 197 -10.12 -4.83 -3.84
CA SER A 197 -10.40 -4.29 -2.51
C SER A 197 -10.82 -5.37 -1.50
N SER A 198 -11.45 -6.45 -1.95
CA SER A 198 -11.89 -7.58 -1.10
C SER A 198 -10.75 -8.51 -0.69
N LEU A 199 -9.64 -8.53 -1.43
CA LEU A 199 -8.48 -9.38 -1.15
C LEU A 199 -7.71 -8.90 0.08
N ARG A 200 -7.02 -9.85 0.78
CA ARG A 200 -6.30 -9.59 2.04
C ARG A 200 -4.83 -9.97 1.94
#